data_b444eabcb17a43ce177e295a4aa4f89f
#
_entry.id   b444eabcb17a43ce177e295a4aa4f89f
#
_cell.length_a   1.000
_cell.length_b   1.000
_cell.length_c   1.000
_cell.angle_alpha   90.00
_cell.angle_beta   90.00
_cell.angle_gamma   90.00
#
_symmetry.space_group_name_H-M   'P 1'
#
loop_
_entity.id
_entity.type
_entity.pdbx_description
1 polymer ?
#
loop_
_entity_poly.entity_id
_entity_poly.type
_entity_poly.pdbx_seq_one_letter_code
_entity_poly.pdbx_strand_id
1 'polypeptide(L)'
;LTAFFSNSGHFLMHYMAAMYFTIILSLQKAWEMNYEKLFELWFPASIIIGLCSIPAGRLADKWSSPGMLIIMFLGMGISSFLASIVNEQYTLMLFLGSLGLFAAIYHPVGIPWMIKTSESKPGIRLAINGLFGGLGASGAAIITGWIISNYGWRSSFSIPGFFSLLLGILMFLSLKYKKIRESNNSSTEKGIDDESNSNIYAVILMMLPMFVMGLIYNSVQGIMPKLFEERMPVILDGKIELVGTIVGFVYAVGAVSQILGGYLADKYNHKLLYLSIWVVQAPLLLLIANYGGFPVALFACILTMSGTSALPTENIMLSRYASNNHQGLTFGAKFLVTFCAAPLGVYIIT
;
A
#
# COMPACT_ATOMS: atom_id res chain seq x y z
N LEU A 1 18.22 13.74 2.57
CA LEU A 1 17.83 12.77 3.62
C LEU A 1 16.31 12.62 3.73
N THR A 2 15.52 13.70 3.69
CA THR A 2 14.03 13.63 3.72
C THR A 2 13.48 12.68 2.66
N ALA A 3 13.87 12.86 1.39
CA ALA A 3 13.43 11.98 0.31
C ALA A 3 13.87 10.51 0.52
N PHE A 4 15.06 10.27 1.07
CA PHE A 4 15.52 8.93 1.38
C PHE A 4 14.61 8.24 2.42
N PHE A 5 14.36 8.89 3.57
CA PHE A 5 13.53 8.30 4.61
C PHE A 5 12.05 8.18 4.18
N SER A 6 11.53 9.17 3.44
CA SER A 6 10.16 9.08 2.93
C SER A 6 10.01 7.94 1.91
N ASN A 7 10.91 7.80 0.96
CA ASN A 7 10.87 6.74 -0.03
C ASN A 7 11.06 5.35 0.61
N SER A 8 12.02 5.22 1.54
CA SER A 8 12.22 3.98 2.29
C SER A 8 11.01 3.62 3.15
N GLY A 9 10.36 4.63 3.75
CA GLY A 9 9.13 4.45 4.51
C GLY A 9 7.98 3.96 3.64
N HIS A 10 7.83 4.52 2.44
CA HIS A 10 6.79 4.09 1.49
C HIS A 10 7.03 2.65 1.02
N PHE A 11 8.27 2.34 0.67
CA PHE A 11 8.66 0.97 0.32
C PHE A 11 8.36 -0.02 1.45
N LEU A 12 8.87 0.25 2.66
CA LEU A 12 8.70 -0.67 3.79
C LEU A 12 7.25 -0.82 4.23
N MET A 13 6.47 0.25 4.23
CA MET A 13 5.06 0.17 4.58
C MET A 13 4.31 -0.78 3.66
N HIS A 14 4.45 -0.61 2.34
CA HIS A 14 3.81 -1.53 1.38
C HIS A 14 4.41 -2.93 1.40
N TYR A 15 5.73 -3.05 1.59
CA TYR A 15 6.39 -4.33 1.75
C TYR A 15 5.81 -5.12 2.92
N MET A 16 5.81 -4.52 4.12
CA MET A 16 5.38 -5.21 5.34
C MET A 16 3.87 -5.46 5.38
N ALA A 17 3.08 -4.61 4.73
CA ALA A 17 1.64 -4.85 4.58
C ALA A 17 1.32 -6.01 3.63
N ALA A 18 2.14 -6.22 2.58
CA ALA A 18 1.87 -7.23 1.56
C ALA A 18 2.61 -8.56 1.76
N MET A 19 3.73 -8.59 2.53
CA MET A 19 4.53 -9.80 2.72
C MET A 19 3.75 -10.96 3.35
N TYR A 20 2.75 -10.63 4.20
CA TYR A 20 1.95 -11.63 4.90
C TYR A 20 1.21 -12.57 3.93
N PHE A 21 0.72 -12.07 2.81
CA PHE A 21 0.00 -12.87 1.81
C PHE A 21 0.87 -13.96 1.16
N THR A 22 2.17 -13.73 1.05
CA THR A 22 3.13 -14.77 0.62
C THR A 22 3.49 -15.70 1.78
N ILE A 23 3.58 -15.18 3.01
CA ILE A 23 3.89 -15.97 4.21
C ILE A 23 2.79 -17.00 4.49
N ILE A 24 1.52 -16.68 4.24
CA ILE A 24 0.39 -17.60 4.41
C ILE A 24 0.64 -18.95 3.71
N LEU A 25 1.23 -18.96 2.51
CA LEU A 25 1.52 -20.20 1.78
C LEU A 25 2.43 -21.17 2.57
N SER A 26 3.34 -20.61 3.34
CA SER A 26 4.21 -21.39 4.23
C SER A 26 3.54 -21.75 5.55
N LEU A 27 2.71 -20.85 6.09
CA LEU A 27 1.97 -21.08 7.33
C LEU A 27 0.91 -22.16 7.18
N GLN A 28 0.29 -22.32 6.01
CA GLN A 28 -0.64 -23.44 5.75
C GLN A 28 0.00 -24.78 6.05
N LYS A 29 1.25 -24.96 5.64
CA LYS A 29 2.00 -26.21 5.87
C LYS A 29 2.51 -26.30 7.32
N ALA A 30 2.95 -25.18 7.89
CA ALA A 30 3.56 -25.15 9.22
C ALA A 30 2.55 -25.32 10.36
N TRP A 31 1.32 -24.83 10.17
CA TRP A 31 0.26 -24.82 11.18
C TRP A 31 -0.92 -25.73 10.83
N GLU A 32 -0.88 -26.42 9.68
CA GLU A 32 -1.94 -27.30 9.18
C GLU A 32 -3.32 -26.60 9.14
N MET A 33 -3.30 -25.32 8.71
CA MET A 33 -4.47 -24.47 8.65
C MET A 33 -4.85 -24.12 7.20
N ASN A 34 -6.15 -23.92 6.95
CA ASN A 34 -6.63 -23.46 5.66
C ASN A 34 -6.19 -22.03 5.37
N TYR A 35 -6.06 -21.70 4.07
CA TYR A 35 -5.67 -20.37 3.61
C TYR A 35 -6.59 -19.29 4.15
N GLU A 36 -7.89 -19.51 4.09
CA GLU A 36 -8.94 -18.60 4.51
C GLU A 36 -8.78 -18.20 5.98
N LYS A 37 -8.62 -19.18 6.88
CA LYS A 37 -8.41 -18.91 8.31
C LYS A 37 -7.13 -18.11 8.60
N LEU A 38 -6.06 -18.39 7.85
CA LEU A 38 -4.82 -17.63 7.97
C LEU A 38 -4.97 -16.23 7.39
N PHE A 39 -5.75 -16.08 6.30
CA PHE A 39 -6.02 -14.80 5.69
C PHE A 39 -6.85 -13.87 6.60
N GLU A 40 -7.81 -14.44 7.36
CA GLU A 40 -8.59 -13.71 8.37
C GLU A 40 -7.72 -13.04 9.45
N LEU A 41 -6.53 -13.58 9.75
CA LEU A 41 -5.63 -12.98 10.75
C LEU A 41 -5.13 -11.57 10.33
N TRP A 42 -5.24 -11.22 9.04
CA TRP A 42 -4.93 -9.87 8.53
C TRP A 42 -6.09 -8.88 8.74
N PHE A 43 -7.28 -9.36 9.07
CA PHE A 43 -8.48 -8.53 9.19
C PHE A 43 -8.32 -7.33 10.15
N PRO A 44 -7.81 -7.51 11.39
CA PRO A 44 -7.61 -6.38 12.29
C PRO A 44 -6.60 -5.35 11.74
N ALA A 45 -5.53 -5.81 11.11
CA ALA A 45 -4.53 -4.92 10.52
C ALA A 45 -5.15 -4.02 9.44
N SER A 46 -5.97 -4.57 8.56
CA SER A 46 -6.63 -3.82 7.48
C SER A 46 -7.57 -2.74 7.99
N ILE A 47 -8.36 -3.04 9.03
CA ILE A 47 -9.24 -2.05 9.68
C ILE A 47 -8.42 -0.94 10.35
N ILE A 48 -7.40 -1.32 11.11
CA ILE A 48 -6.58 -0.39 11.88
C ILE A 48 -5.83 0.56 10.95
N ILE A 49 -5.30 0.09 9.81
CA ILE A 49 -4.65 0.94 8.80
C ILE A 49 -5.59 2.06 8.35
N GLY A 50 -6.84 1.73 8.03
CA GLY A 50 -7.83 2.73 7.62
C GLY A 50 -8.19 3.71 8.72
N LEU A 51 -8.61 3.22 9.87
CA LEU A 51 -9.11 4.04 10.98
C LEU A 51 -8.03 4.92 11.62
N CYS A 52 -6.80 4.39 11.77
CA CYS A 52 -5.71 5.10 12.43
C CYS A 52 -4.99 6.12 11.54
N SER A 53 -5.25 6.13 10.23
CA SER A 53 -4.64 7.12 9.33
C SER A 53 -5.05 8.56 9.67
N ILE A 54 -6.31 8.80 10.06
CA ILE A 54 -6.80 10.15 10.42
C ILE A 54 -6.13 10.67 11.69
N PRO A 55 -6.15 9.95 12.84
CA PRO A 55 -5.47 10.41 14.04
C PRO A 55 -3.95 10.52 13.85
N ALA A 56 -3.31 9.67 13.05
CA ALA A 56 -1.89 9.76 12.75
C ALA A 56 -1.53 11.08 12.03
N GLY A 57 -2.31 11.48 11.03
CA GLY A 57 -2.13 12.76 10.35
C GLY A 57 -2.29 13.96 11.28
N ARG A 58 -3.36 13.97 12.10
CA ARG A 58 -3.59 15.02 13.09
C ARG A 58 -2.47 15.13 14.12
N LEU A 59 -1.94 13.99 14.56
CA LEU A 59 -0.84 13.98 15.51
C LEU A 59 0.45 14.51 14.89
N ALA A 60 0.72 14.17 13.64
CA ALA A 60 1.87 14.71 12.91
C ALA A 60 1.81 16.24 12.75
N ASP A 61 0.62 16.79 12.47
CA ASP A 61 0.42 18.24 12.35
C ASP A 61 0.62 18.97 13.70
N LYS A 62 0.29 18.33 14.83
CA LYS A 62 0.42 18.92 16.17
C LYS A 62 1.79 18.73 16.79
N TRP A 63 2.53 17.70 16.38
CA TRP A 63 3.78 17.32 17.02
C TRP A 63 4.94 17.38 16.03
N SER A 64 5.17 16.33 15.23
CA SER A 64 6.35 16.22 14.35
C SER A 64 6.13 15.15 13.29
N SER A 65 6.21 15.51 12.01
CA SER A 65 6.16 14.52 10.93
C SER A 65 7.35 13.55 10.97
N PRO A 66 8.63 14.00 11.14
CA PRO A 66 9.74 13.09 11.32
C PRO A 66 9.60 12.19 12.56
N GLY A 67 9.10 12.74 13.67
CA GLY A 67 8.86 11.98 14.91
C GLY A 67 7.85 10.86 14.69
N MET A 68 6.76 11.12 13.99
CA MET A 68 5.76 10.10 13.63
C MET A 68 6.35 9.01 12.71
N LEU A 69 7.20 9.37 11.74
CA LEU A 69 7.87 8.37 10.88
C LEU A 69 8.88 7.52 11.66
N ILE A 70 9.56 8.07 12.66
CA ILE A 70 10.41 7.28 13.57
C ILE A 70 9.55 6.26 14.33
N ILE A 71 8.40 6.67 14.88
CA ILE A 71 7.44 5.77 15.54
C ILE A 71 6.97 4.68 14.57
N MET A 72 6.67 5.03 13.33
CA MET A 72 6.29 4.07 12.28
C MET A 72 7.38 3.01 12.08
N PHE A 73 8.61 3.43 11.81
CA PHE A 73 9.70 2.48 11.55
C PHE A 73 9.97 1.57 12.75
N LEU A 74 10.06 2.14 13.96
CA LEU A 74 10.31 1.37 15.17
C LEU A 74 9.14 0.44 15.49
N GLY A 75 7.91 0.94 15.41
CA GLY A 75 6.71 0.17 15.72
C GLY A 75 6.47 -0.97 14.73
N MET A 76 6.61 -0.73 13.42
CA MET A 76 6.53 -1.78 12.40
C MET A 76 7.63 -2.83 12.60
N GLY A 77 8.85 -2.38 12.89
CA GLY A 77 10.00 -3.26 13.13
C GLY A 77 9.79 -4.16 14.34
N ILE A 78 9.36 -3.61 15.47
CA ILE A 78 9.06 -4.38 16.71
C ILE A 78 7.90 -5.35 16.45
N SER A 79 6.80 -4.89 15.84
CA SER A 79 5.64 -5.73 15.56
C SER A 79 6.00 -6.92 14.66
N SER A 80 6.78 -6.67 13.62
CA SER A 80 7.26 -7.70 12.70
C SER A 80 8.20 -8.68 13.40
N PHE A 81 9.14 -8.19 14.22
CA PHE A 81 10.03 -9.06 14.98
C PHE A 81 9.26 -9.96 15.96
N LEU A 82 8.29 -9.40 16.68
CA LEU A 82 7.43 -10.16 17.58
C LEU A 82 6.58 -11.19 16.81
N ALA A 83 6.08 -10.86 15.62
CA ALA A 83 5.37 -11.82 14.76
C ALA A 83 6.27 -13.00 14.34
N SER A 84 7.60 -12.83 14.28
CA SER A 84 8.53 -13.90 13.89
C SER A 84 8.69 -15.00 14.93
N ILE A 85 8.39 -14.73 16.20
CA ILE A 85 8.60 -15.66 17.32
C ILE A 85 7.32 -16.31 17.85
N VAL A 86 6.17 -16.01 17.26
CA VAL A 86 4.89 -16.58 17.70
C VAL A 86 4.71 -18.04 17.27
N ASN A 87 3.89 -18.78 18.06
CA ASN A 87 3.57 -20.18 17.83
C ASN A 87 2.07 -20.43 17.68
N GLU A 88 1.24 -19.39 17.77
CA GLU A 88 -0.21 -19.53 17.69
C GLU A 88 -0.87 -18.32 16.99
N GLN A 89 -2.07 -18.57 16.45
CA GLN A 89 -2.74 -17.67 15.51
C GLN A 89 -3.18 -16.34 16.11
N TYR A 90 -3.70 -16.34 17.35
CA TYR A 90 -4.25 -15.09 17.94
C TYR A 90 -3.14 -14.11 18.33
N THR A 91 -1.99 -14.63 18.77
CA THR A 91 -0.81 -13.79 19.01
C THR A 91 -0.23 -13.25 17.71
N LEU A 92 -0.24 -14.05 16.62
CA LEU A 92 0.13 -13.54 15.30
C LEU A 92 -0.84 -12.43 14.86
N MET A 93 -2.14 -12.64 15.00
CA MET A 93 -3.17 -11.65 14.67
C MET A 93 -2.96 -10.33 15.43
N LEU A 94 -2.60 -10.40 16.73
CA LEU A 94 -2.29 -9.22 17.54
C LEU A 94 -1.10 -8.43 16.96
N PHE A 95 -0.01 -9.12 16.59
CA PHE A 95 1.17 -8.44 16.06
C PHE A 95 0.99 -7.96 14.62
N LEU A 96 0.18 -8.63 13.81
CA LEU A 96 -0.26 -8.12 12.52
C LEU A 96 -1.11 -6.86 12.68
N GLY A 97 -2.04 -6.84 13.63
CA GLY A 97 -2.83 -5.65 13.99
C GLY A 97 -1.94 -4.49 14.46
N SER A 98 -0.95 -4.77 15.31
CA SER A 98 0.05 -3.78 15.73
C SER A 98 0.88 -3.26 14.56
N LEU A 99 1.29 -4.12 13.62
CA LEU A 99 1.97 -3.71 12.39
C LEU A 99 1.08 -2.77 11.57
N GLY A 100 -0.21 -3.10 11.43
CA GLY A 100 -1.18 -2.23 10.76
C GLY A 100 -1.33 -0.86 11.42
N LEU A 101 -1.31 -0.79 12.76
CA LEU A 101 -1.35 0.47 13.51
C LEU A 101 -0.21 1.41 13.12
N PHE A 102 1.01 0.90 13.08
CA PHE A 102 2.16 1.71 12.72
C PHE A 102 2.25 1.98 11.22
N ALA A 103 1.82 1.04 10.37
CA ALA A 103 1.75 1.24 8.92
C ALA A 103 0.79 2.37 8.51
N ALA A 104 -0.30 2.59 9.28
CA ALA A 104 -1.27 3.66 9.08
C ALA A 104 -0.65 5.07 9.05
N ILE A 105 0.54 5.23 9.64
CA ILE A 105 1.21 6.54 9.76
C ILE A 105 1.74 7.04 8.43
N TYR A 106 2.18 6.17 7.52
CA TYR A 106 2.96 6.61 6.36
C TYR A 106 2.20 7.59 5.46
N HIS A 107 1.04 7.21 4.96
CA HIS A 107 0.34 8.00 3.95
C HIS A 107 -0.05 9.41 4.42
N PRO A 108 -0.65 9.60 5.60
CA PRO A 108 -1.03 10.93 6.06
C PRO A 108 0.15 11.78 6.56
N VAL A 109 1.32 11.18 6.78
CA VAL A 109 2.48 11.87 7.37
C VAL A 109 3.64 11.98 6.38
N GLY A 110 4.09 10.87 5.80
CA GLY A 110 5.30 10.81 4.98
C GLY A 110 5.17 11.56 3.66
N ILE A 111 4.02 11.45 2.99
CA ILE A 111 3.75 12.13 1.73
C ILE A 111 3.68 13.66 1.93
N PRO A 112 2.85 14.20 2.84
CA PRO A 112 2.82 15.64 3.10
C PRO A 112 4.18 16.20 3.58
N TRP A 113 4.88 15.45 4.44
CA TRP A 113 6.21 15.88 4.91
C TRP A 113 7.21 16.02 3.77
N MET A 114 7.22 15.07 2.84
CA MET A 114 8.08 15.14 1.66
C MET A 114 7.74 16.33 0.77
N ILE A 115 6.45 16.63 0.56
CA ILE A 115 5.98 17.77 -0.24
C ILE A 115 6.40 19.09 0.44
N LYS A 116 6.10 19.24 1.74
CA LYS A 116 6.42 20.45 2.53
C LYS A 116 7.93 20.77 2.58
N THR A 117 8.77 19.74 2.52
CA THR A 117 10.23 19.89 2.55
C THR A 117 10.86 19.97 1.16
N SER A 118 10.06 19.98 0.11
CA SER A 118 10.53 20.07 -1.28
C SER A 118 10.74 21.52 -1.69
N GLU A 119 11.97 21.92 -1.97
CA GLU A 119 12.31 23.26 -2.46
C GLU A 119 11.96 23.45 -3.94
N SER A 120 11.87 22.37 -4.73
CA SER A 120 11.53 22.41 -6.16
C SER A 120 10.93 21.09 -6.64
N LYS A 121 10.10 21.15 -7.68
CA LYS A 121 9.53 20.00 -8.42
C LYS A 121 8.86 18.95 -7.52
N PRO A 122 7.86 19.32 -6.71
CA PRO A 122 7.18 18.39 -5.82
C PRO A 122 6.51 17.21 -6.58
N GLY A 123 6.05 17.43 -7.80
CA GLY A 123 5.43 16.39 -8.63
C GLY A 123 6.38 15.23 -8.96
N ILE A 124 7.62 15.53 -9.36
CA ILE A 124 8.61 14.46 -9.64
C ILE A 124 8.96 13.68 -8.37
N ARG A 125 9.09 14.37 -7.23
CA ARG A 125 9.38 13.73 -5.96
C ARG A 125 8.23 12.81 -5.53
N LEU A 126 7.00 13.25 -5.74
CA LEU A 126 5.80 12.46 -5.47
C LEU A 126 5.71 11.23 -6.39
N ALA A 127 6.04 11.38 -7.67
CA ALA A 127 6.08 10.26 -8.62
C ALA A 127 7.13 9.22 -8.23
N ILE A 128 8.35 9.66 -7.86
CA ILE A 128 9.40 8.76 -7.36
C ILE A 128 8.94 8.06 -6.08
N ASN A 129 8.33 8.79 -5.17
CA ASN A 129 7.81 8.21 -3.94
C ASN A 129 6.72 7.16 -4.20
N GLY A 130 5.80 7.43 -5.13
CA GLY A 130 4.79 6.45 -5.59
C GLY A 130 5.41 5.17 -6.16
N LEU A 131 6.49 5.32 -6.96
CA LEU A 131 7.25 4.19 -7.48
C LEU A 131 7.83 3.32 -6.35
N PHE A 132 8.40 3.94 -5.30
CA PHE A 132 8.90 3.19 -4.14
C PHE A 132 7.79 2.42 -3.41
N GLY A 133 6.58 2.97 -3.31
CA GLY A 133 5.42 2.25 -2.76
C GLY A 133 5.07 1.02 -3.61
N GLY A 134 5.00 1.16 -4.92
CA GLY A 134 4.74 0.03 -5.83
C GLY A 134 5.85 -1.03 -5.81
N LEU A 135 7.12 -0.60 -5.75
CA LEU A 135 8.26 -1.50 -5.58
C LEU A 135 8.23 -2.20 -4.21
N GLY A 136 7.68 -1.58 -3.18
CA GLY A 136 7.44 -2.21 -1.88
C GLY A 136 6.49 -3.40 -2.00
N ALA A 137 5.36 -3.22 -2.66
CA ALA A 137 4.40 -4.31 -2.90
C ALA A 137 5.00 -5.43 -3.78
N SER A 138 5.73 -5.07 -4.83
CA SER A 138 6.45 -6.02 -5.68
C SER A 138 7.52 -6.79 -4.90
N GLY A 139 8.37 -6.07 -4.18
CA GLY A 139 9.43 -6.64 -3.34
C GLY A 139 8.88 -7.55 -2.24
N ALA A 140 7.70 -7.24 -1.70
CA ALA A 140 7.05 -8.06 -0.70
C ALA A 140 6.86 -9.51 -1.17
N ALA A 141 6.42 -9.72 -2.38
CA ALA A 141 6.23 -11.07 -2.90
C ALA A 141 7.57 -11.74 -3.25
N ILE A 142 8.45 -11.05 -4.01
CA ILE A 142 9.74 -11.61 -4.48
C ILE A 142 10.66 -11.95 -3.30
N ILE A 143 10.93 -10.93 -2.47
CA ILE A 143 11.91 -11.06 -1.38
C ILE A 143 11.39 -12.02 -0.32
N THR A 144 10.10 -11.94 0.02
CA THR A 144 9.50 -12.85 1.01
C THR A 144 9.50 -14.29 0.52
N GLY A 145 9.15 -14.54 -0.75
CA GLY A 145 9.20 -15.87 -1.34
C GLY A 145 10.62 -16.46 -1.29
N TRP A 146 11.64 -15.65 -1.62
CA TRP A 146 13.04 -16.06 -1.54
C TRP A 146 13.48 -16.32 -0.09
N ILE A 147 13.09 -15.45 0.85
CA ILE A 147 13.44 -15.64 2.28
C ILE A 147 12.79 -16.92 2.81
N ILE A 148 11.53 -17.19 2.48
CA ILE A 148 10.81 -18.40 2.93
C ILE A 148 11.56 -19.64 2.45
N SER A 149 11.94 -19.69 1.18
CA SER A 149 12.60 -20.86 0.58
C SER A 149 13.99 -21.15 1.17
N ASN A 150 14.71 -20.12 1.63
CA ASN A 150 16.07 -20.27 2.16
C ASN A 150 16.15 -20.27 3.68
N TYR A 151 15.27 -19.55 4.39
CA TYR A 151 15.38 -19.29 5.82
C TYR A 151 14.09 -19.51 6.60
N GLY A 152 13.01 -19.92 5.92
CA GLY A 152 11.71 -20.18 6.51
C GLY A 152 10.88 -18.91 6.79
N TRP A 153 9.59 -19.10 7.09
CA TRP A 153 8.60 -18.02 7.19
C TRP A 153 8.87 -17.04 8.34
N ARG A 154 9.49 -17.49 9.44
CA ARG A 154 9.84 -16.62 10.58
C ARG A 154 10.83 -15.53 10.17
N SER A 155 11.80 -15.89 9.33
CA SER A 155 12.80 -14.96 8.80
C SER A 155 12.18 -13.89 7.91
N SER A 156 11.03 -14.18 7.29
CA SER A 156 10.28 -13.21 6.49
C SER A 156 9.64 -12.10 7.32
N PHE A 157 9.51 -12.28 8.62
CA PHE A 157 9.14 -11.22 9.55
C PHE A 157 10.36 -10.56 10.20
N SER A 158 11.34 -11.36 10.67
CA SER A 158 12.47 -10.83 11.44
C SER A 158 13.42 -9.99 10.58
N ILE A 159 13.72 -10.39 9.33
CA ILE A 159 14.64 -9.67 8.46
C ILE A 159 14.10 -8.26 8.12
N PRO A 160 12.90 -8.07 7.55
CA PRO A 160 12.39 -6.73 7.29
C PRO A 160 12.12 -5.96 8.58
N GLY A 161 11.77 -6.63 9.68
CA GLY A 161 11.68 -6.04 11.01
C GLY A 161 12.98 -5.38 11.44
N PHE A 162 14.10 -6.08 11.29
CA PHE A 162 15.44 -5.55 11.58
C PHE A 162 15.77 -4.31 10.73
N PHE A 163 15.50 -4.36 9.42
CA PHE A 163 15.75 -3.20 8.55
C PHE A 163 14.87 -2.00 8.91
N SER A 164 13.63 -2.23 9.31
CA SER A 164 12.74 -1.18 9.78
C SER A 164 13.26 -0.53 11.06
N LEU A 165 13.70 -1.33 12.05
CA LEU A 165 14.32 -0.82 13.28
C LEU A 165 15.58 0.00 12.98
N LEU A 166 16.44 -0.50 12.10
CA LEU A 166 17.66 0.19 11.70
C LEU A 166 17.35 1.56 11.08
N LEU A 167 16.37 1.63 10.16
CA LEU A 167 15.95 2.90 9.56
C LEU A 167 15.33 3.85 10.58
N GLY A 168 14.56 3.35 11.54
CA GLY A 168 14.02 4.15 12.65
C GLY A 168 15.13 4.76 13.50
N ILE A 169 16.14 3.99 13.87
CA ILE A 169 17.31 4.46 14.61
C ILE A 169 18.11 5.48 13.80
N LEU A 170 18.40 5.19 12.52
CA LEU A 170 19.12 6.11 11.64
C LEU A 170 18.36 7.43 11.45
N MET A 171 17.05 7.38 11.33
CA MET A 171 16.22 8.58 11.22
C MET A 171 16.21 9.37 12.52
N PHE A 172 16.11 8.72 13.68
CA PHE A 172 16.20 9.34 15.00
C PHE A 172 17.55 10.06 15.17
N LEU A 173 18.66 9.40 14.86
CA LEU A 173 19.99 10.00 14.92
C LEU A 173 20.12 11.18 13.93
N SER A 174 19.56 11.05 12.73
CA SER A 174 19.58 12.12 11.73
C SER A 174 18.79 13.36 12.18
N LEU A 175 17.67 13.15 12.89
CA LEU A 175 16.90 14.22 13.51
C LEU A 175 17.67 14.86 14.67
N LYS A 176 18.20 14.05 15.58
CA LYS A 176 19.00 14.50 16.73
C LYS A 176 20.20 15.35 16.31
N TYR A 177 20.91 14.97 15.24
CA TYR A 177 22.04 15.73 14.71
C TYR A 177 21.65 16.82 13.70
N LYS A 178 20.37 17.22 13.65
CA LYS A 178 19.82 18.30 12.79
C LYS A 178 20.11 18.12 11.28
N LYS A 179 20.33 16.89 10.82
CA LYS A 179 20.52 16.55 9.40
C LYS A 179 19.19 16.49 8.63
N ILE A 180 18.07 16.37 9.33
CA ILE A 180 16.70 16.46 8.82
C ILE A 180 16.06 17.67 9.46
N ARG A 181 15.40 18.50 8.63
CA ARG A 181 14.62 19.63 9.12
C ARG A 181 13.20 19.20 9.42
N GLU A 182 12.66 19.63 10.56
CA GLU A 182 11.22 19.65 10.76
C GLU A 182 10.61 20.64 9.77
N SER A 183 9.45 20.32 9.22
CA SER A 183 8.75 21.30 8.37
C SER A 183 8.38 22.47 9.25
N ASN A 184 8.86 23.67 8.94
CA ASN A 184 8.34 24.88 9.57
C ASN A 184 6.83 24.95 9.27
N ASN A 185 6.00 24.91 10.31
CA ASN A 185 4.54 25.05 10.21
C ASN A 185 4.08 26.47 9.74
N SER A 186 4.96 27.25 9.14
CA SER A 186 4.76 28.66 8.85
C SER A 186 4.53 29.03 7.37
N SER A 187 4.02 28.11 6.56
CA SER A 187 3.50 28.49 5.25
C SER A 187 2.23 27.71 4.90
N THR A 188 1.16 27.98 5.64
CA THR A 188 -0.14 28.04 5.02
C THR A 188 -0.10 29.28 4.13
N GLU A 189 0.44 29.17 2.92
CA GLU A 189 0.03 30.11 1.89
C GLU A 189 -1.49 29.99 1.85
N LYS A 190 -2.15 31.06 2.27
CA LYS A 190 -3.56 31.29 2.00
C LYS A 190 -3.69 31.27 0.48
N GLY A 191 -3.94 30.10 -0.08
CA GLY A 191 -4.43 29.99 -1.44
C GLY A 191 -5.67 30.87 -1.50
N ILE A 192 -5.72 31.72 -2.50
CA ILE A 192 -6.88 32.54 -2.84
C ILE A 192 -8.07 31.59 -2.83
N ASP A 193 -9.06 31.87 -1.96
CA ASP A 193 -10.28 31.12 -1.83
C ASP A 193 -11.07 31.18 -3.14
N ASP A 194 -10.79 30.27 -4.06
CA ASP A 194 -11.64 30.03 -5.22
C ASP A 194 -12.64 28.93 -4.81
N GLU A 195 -13.62 29.29 -3.97
CA GLU A 195 -14.74 28.42 -3.57
C GLU A 195 -15.63 28.04 -4.77
N SER A 196 -15.45 28.69 -5.91
CA SER A 196 -16.34 28.59 -7.06
C SER A 196 -16.36 27.19 -7.71
N ASN A 197 -15.38 26.33 -7.46
CA ASN A 197 -15.26 25.01 -8.10
C ASN A 197 -15.42 23.82 -7.12
N SER A 198 -15.58 24.04 -5.81
CA SER A 198 -15.76 22.95 -4.87
C SER A 198 -17.15 22.31 -5.00
N ASN A 199 -17.20 20.99 -5.17
CA ASN A 199 -18.44 20.25 -5.30
C ASN A 199 -18.43 19.01 -4.39
N ILE A 200 -19.00 19.16 -3.20
CA ILE A 200 -19.04 18.09 -2.20
C ILE A 200 -19.81 16.86 -2.70
N TYR A 201 -20.85 17.04 -3.53
CA TYR A 201 -21.60 15.92 -4.10
C TYR A 201 -20.74 15.12 -5.06
N ALA A 202 -19.89 15.79 -5.87
CA ALA A 202 -18.92 15.11 -6.74
C ALA A 202 -17.87 14.34 -5.91
N VAL A 203 -17.39 14.91 -4.81
CA VAL A 203 -16.46 14.24 -3.88
C VAL A 203 -17.11 12.99 -3.30
N ILE A 204 -18.33 13.09 -2.76
CA ILE A 204 -19.08 11.95 -2.19
C ILE A 204 -19.32 10.89 -3.26
N LEU A 205 -19.73 11.28 -4.47
CA LEU A 205 -19.97 10.35 -5.56
C LEU A 205 -18.69 9.60 -5.97
N MET A 206 -17.53 10.27 -5.93
CA MET A 206 -16.23 9.64 -6.21
C MET A 206 -15.80 8.64 -5.13
N MET A 207 -16.30 8.73 -3.89
CA MET A 207 -15.96 7.76 -2.84
C MET A 207 -16.46 6.34 -3.19
N LEU A 208 -17.57 6.20 -3.91
CA LEU A 208 -18.08 4.88 -4.30
C LEU A 208 -17.12 4.11 -5.24
N PRO A 209 -16.68 4.66 -6.41
CA PRO A 209 -15.70 3.97 -7.23
C PRO A 209 -14.35 3.77 -6.49
N MET A 210 -13.93 4.69 -5.63
CA MET A 210 -12.72 4.51 -4.81
C MET A 210 -12.86 3.35 -3.82
N PHE A 211 -14.02 3.18 -3.21
CA PHE A 211 -14.32 2.04 -2.36
C PHE A 211 -14.26 0.71 -3.14
N VAL A 212 -14.92 0.65 -4.31
CA VAL A 212 -14.91 -0.56 -5.15
C VAL A 212 -13.50 -0.86 -5.68
N MET A 213 -12.72 0.18 -6.04
CA MET A 213 -11.32 0.03 -6.43
C MET A 213 -10.47 -0.50 -5.27
N GLY A 214 -10.68 0.04 -4.06
CA GLY A 214 -10.04 -0.46 -2.85
C GLY A 214 -10.40 -1.92 -2.57
N LEU A 215 -11.67 -2.29 -2.77
CA LEU A 215 -12.14 -3.67 -2.62
C LEU A 215 -11.43 -4.60 -3.62
N ILE A 216 -11.44 -4.28 -4.90
CA ILE A 216 -10.76 -5.07 -5.95
C ILE A 216 -9.27 -5.19 -5.65
N TYR A 217 -8.60 -4.06 -5.37
CA TYR A 217 -7.16 -4.05 -5.13
C TYR A 217 -6.77 -4.92 -3.93
N ASN A 218 -7.44 -4.76 -2.79
CA ASN A 218 -7.12 -5.50 -1.58
C ASN A 218 -7.45 -6.99 -1.72
N SER A 219 -8.58 -7.34 -2.36
CA SER A 219 -8.96 -8.73 -2.63
C SER A 219 -7.92 -9.40 -3.54
N VAL A 220 -7.61 -8.78 -4.67
CA VAL A 220 -6.65 -9.33 -5.64
C VAL A 220 -5.26 -9.44 -5.02
N GLN A 221 -4.83 -8.44 -4.24
CA GLN A 221 -3.54 -8.48 -3.56
C GLN A 221 -3.46 -9.65 -2.59
N GLY A 222 -4.51 -9.86 -1.82
CA GLY A 222 -4.54 -10.92 -0.81
C GLY A 222 -4.54 -12.32 -1.41
N ILE A 223 -5.31 -12.54 -2.48
CA ILE A 223 -5.48 -13.89 -3.06
C ILE A 223 -4.43 -14.24 -4.11
N MET A 224 -3.73 -13.27 -4.70
CA MET A 224 -2.86 -13.49 -5.87
C MET A 224 -1.79 -14.58 -5.66
N PRO A 225 -1.07 -14.66 -4.52
CA PRO A 225 -0.13 -15.75 -4.29
C PRO A 225 -0.79 -17.13 -4.33
N LYS A 226 -1.95 -17.27 -3.68
CA LYS A 226 -2.72 -18.53 -3.64
C LYS A 226 -3.31 -18.87 -5.00
N LEU A 227 -3.86 -17.89 -5.70
CA LEU A 227 -4.38 -18.04 -7.06
C LEU A 227 -3.32 -18.61 -8.01
N PHE A 228 -2.10 -18.09 -7.97
CA PHE A 228 -1.02 -18.58 -8.82
C PHE A 228 -0.54 -19.98 -8.40
N GLU A 229 -0.42 -20.23 -7.10
CA GLU A 229 -0.09 -21.57 -6.60
C GLU A 229 -1.06 -22.62 -7.14
N GLU A 230 -2.36 -22.35 -7.14
CA GLU A 230 -3.40 -23.29 -7.58
C GLU A 230 -3.58 -23.35 -9.10
N ARG A 231 -3.45 -22.20 -9.80
CA ARG A 231 -3.77 -22.11 -11.23
C ARG A 231 -2.57 -22.32 -12.14
N MET A 232 -1.34 -22.36 -11.58
CA MET A 232 -0.10 -22.55 -12.33
C MET A 232 0.78 -23.70 -11.74
N PRO A 233 0.21 -24.85 -11.31
CA PRO A 233 0.97 -25.87 -10.56
C PRO A 233 2.13 -26.45 -11.36
N VAL A 234 1.97 -26.64 -12.67
CA VAL A 234 3.01 -27.18 -13.57
C VAL A 234 4.21 -26.23 -13.71
N ILE A 235 3.95 -24.91 -13.70
CA ILE A 235 5.00 -23.89 -13.88
C ILE A 235 5.72 -23.62 -12.57
N LEU A 236 4.99 -23.63 -11.46
CA LEU A 236 5.51 -23.23 -10.16
C LEU A 236 6.10 -24.39 -9.34
N ASP A 237 5.75 -25.64 -9.68
CA ASP A 237 6.30 -26.86 -9.05
C ASP A 237 6.32 -26.79 -7.51
N GLY A 238 5.29 -26.16 -6.92
CA GLY A 238 5.16 -25.96 -5.46
C GLY A 238 6.20 -25.05 -4.81
N LYS A 239 7.00 -24.30 -5.62
CA LYS A 239 8.08 -23.43 -5.13
C LYS A 239 7.53 -22.04 -4.82
N ILE A 240 7.48 -21.67 -3.54
CA ILE A 240 6.96 -20.38 -3.05
C ILE A 240 7.78 -19.20 -3.63
N GLU A 241 9.07 -19.38 -3.87
CA GLU A 241 9.93 -18.37 -4.49
C GLU A 241 9.48 -18.02 -5.92
N LEU A 242 9.02 -19.00 -6.71
CA LEU A 242 8.51 -18.77 -8.05
C LEU A 242 7.14 -18.08 -7.99
N VAL A 243 6.27 -18.49 -7.06
CA VAL A 243 5.01 -17.78 -6.79
C VAL A 243 5.29 -16.32 -6.48
N GLY A 244 6.18 -16.05 -5.52
CA GLY A 244 6.58 -14.70 -5.14
C GLY A 244 7.15 -13.90 -6.30
N THR A 245 7.95 -14.54 -7.17
CA THR A 245 8.55 -13.90 -8.35
C THR A 245 7.48 -13.44 -9.35
N ILE A 246 6.52 -14.30 -9.68
CA ILE A 246 5.45 -13.93 -10.63
C ILE A 246 4.53 -12.87 -10.04
N VAL A 247 4.11 -13.01 -8.78
CA VAL A 247 3.30 -11.98 -8.08
C VAL A 247 4.04 -10.65 -8.07
N GLY A 248 5.31 -10.66 -7.69
CA GLY A 248 6.12 -9.44 -7.65
C GLY A 248 6.31 -8.81 -9.02
N PHE A 249 6.46 -9.59 -10.08
CA PHE A 249 6.51 -9.08 -11.46
C PHE A 249 5.20 -8.38 -11.83
N VAL A 250 4.03 -8.95 -11.50
CA VAL A 250 2.73 -8.32 -11.73
C VAL A 250 2.65 -6.95 -11.05
N TYR A 251 3.10 -6.85 -9.79
CA TYR A 251 3.10 -5.56 -9.08
C TYR A 251 4.15 -4.58 -9.60
N ALA A 252 5.32 -5.05 -10.04
CA ALA A 252 6.33 -4.19 -10.65
C ALA A 252 5.79 -3.53 -11.93
N VAL A 253 5.15 -4.32 -12.78
CA VAL A 253 4.49 -3.83 -14.00
C VAL A 253 3.40 -2.80 -13.65
N GLY A 254 2.61 -3.07 -12.62
CA GLY A 254 1.63 -2.13 -12.08
C GLY A 254 2.27 -0.82 -11.60
N ALA A 255 3.37 -0.89 -10.84
CA ALA A 255 4.07 0.29 -10.35
C ALA A 255 4.55 1.19 -11.49
N VAL A 256 5.11 0.61 -12.55
CA VAL A 256 5.57 1.34 -13.74
C VAL A 256 4.39 1.94 -14.52
N SER A 257 3.24 1.26 -14.56
CA SER A 257 2.06 1.74 -15.28
C SER A 257 1.46 3.02 -14.72
N GLN A 258 1.76 3.39 -13.46
CA GLN A 258 1.36 4.69 -12.90
C GLN A 258 1.96 5.87 -13.68
N ILE A 259 3.18 5.72 -14.23
CA ILE A 259 3.80 6.74 -15.08
C ILE A 259 2.99 6.92 -16.36
N LEU A 260 2.59 5.80 -16.99
CA LEU A 260 1.72 5.82 -18.16
C LEU A 260 0.36 6.45 -17.83
N GLY A 261 -0.22 6.10 -16.67
CA GLY A 261 -1.47 6.69 -16.18
C GLY A 261 -1.41 8.21 -16.03
N GLY A 262 -0.30 8.72 -15.46
CA GLY A 262 -0.05 10.16 -15.36
C GLY A 262 0.03 10.84 -16.73
N TYR A 263 0.79 10.27 -17.65
CA TYR A 263 0.88 10.78 -19.03
C TYR A 263 -0.46 10.78 -19.77
N LEU A 264 -1.27 9.74 -19.60
CA LEU A 264 -2.60 9.67 -20.20
C LEU A 264 -3.57 10.69 -19.56
N ALA A 265 -3.45 10.90 -18.24
CA ALA A 265 -4.23 11.90 -17.52
C ALA A 265 -3.95 13.33 -18.02
N ASP A 266 -2.72 13.64 -18.42
CA ASP A 266 -2.38 14.97 -18.98
C ASP A 266 -2.94 15.18 -20.39
N LYS A 267 -3.22 14.10 -21.13
CA LYS A 267 -3.64 14.18 -22.54
C LYS A 267 -5.14 14.00 -22.78
N TYR A 268 -5.82 13.21 -21.96
CA TYR A 268 -7.18 12.78 -22.21
C TYR A 268 -8.15 13.33 -21.17
N ASN A 269 -9.44 13.30 -21.50
CA ASN A 269 -10.49 13.65 -20.57
C ASN A 269 -10.50 12.67 -19.38
N HIS A 270 -10.33 13.20 -18.16
CA HIS A 270 -10.18 12.39 -16.93
C HIS A 270 -11.37 11.46 -16.69
N LYS A 271 -12.61 11.92 -16.95
CA LYS A 271 -13.81 11.10 -16.73
C LYS A 271 -13.87 9.93 -17.69
N LEU A 272 -13.58 10.16 -18.98
CA LEU A 272 -13.57 9.10 -19.98
C LEU A 272 -12.42 8.12 -19.74
N LEU A 273 -11.23 8.62 -19.39
CA LEU A 273 -10.08 7.78 -19.07
C LEU A 273 -10.38 6.89 -17.85
N TYR A 274 -10.92 7.47 -16.79
CA TYR A 274 -11.28 6.74 -15.58
C TYR A 274 -12.34 5.67 -15.85
N LEU A 275 -13.39 6.03 -16.62
CA LEU A 275 -14.44 5.08 -17.02
C LEU A 275 -13.88 3.92 -17.87
N SER A 276 -13.02 4.20 -18.86
CA SER A 276 -12.44 3.16 -19.71
C SER A 276 -11.63 2.13 -18.90
N ILE A 277 -10.88 2.59 -17.89
CA ILE A 277 -10.15 1.74 -16.98
C ILE A 277 -11.09 0.80 -16.20
N TRP A 278 -12.23 1.32 -15.72
CA TRP A 278 -13.24 0.53 -15.02
C TRP A 278 -13.88 -0.54 -15.91
N VAL A 279 -14.24 -0.17 -17.13
CA VAL A 279 -14.84 -1.11 -18.09
C VAL A 279 -13.92 -2.29 -18.40
N VAL A 280 -12.61 -2.05 -18.44
CA VAL A 280 -11.62 -3.11 -18.71
C VAL A 280 -11.44 -4.07 -17.54
N GLN A 281 -11.64 -3.64 -16.29
CA GLN A 281 -11.39 -4.48 -15.13
C GLN A 281 -12.37 -5.66 -14.99
N ALA A 282 -13.66 -5.43 -15.26
CA ALA A 282 -14.67 -6.47 -15.09
C ALA A 282 -14.42 -7.72 -15.98
N PRO A 283 -14.20 -7.59 -17.31
CA PRO A 283 -13.85 -8.75 -18.14
C PRO A 283 -12.52 -9.41 -17.73
N LEU A 284 -11.53 -8.63 -17.27
CA LEU A 284 -10.26 -9.20 -16.80
C LEU A 284 -10.42 -10.09 -15.57
N LEU A 285 -11.26 -9.68 -14.61
CA LEU A 285 -11.60 -10.51 -13.44
C LEU A 285 -12.27 -11.82 -13.87
N LEU A 286 -13.20 -11.77 -14.84
CA LEU A 286 -13.83 -12.98 -15.37
C LEU A 286 -12.81 -13.90 -16.08
N LEU A 287 -11.87 -13.34 -16.84
CA LEU A 287 -10.82 -14.10 -17.48
C LEU A 287 -9.89 -14.76 -16.44
N ILE A 288 -9.47 -14.03 -15.41
CA ILE A 288 -8.66 -14.56 -14.29
C ILE A 288 -9.38 -15.73 -13.60
N ALA A 289 -10.69 -15.61 -13.37
CA ALA A 289 -11.48 -16.67 -12.73
C ALA A 289 -11.58 -17.96 -13.56
N ASN A 290 -11.55 -17.88 -14.89
CA ASN A 290 -11.80 -19.00 -15.79
C ASN A 290 -10.54 -19.64 -16.41
N TYR A 291 -9.39 -18.95 -16.36
CA TYR A 291 -8.15 -19.45 -16.97
C TYR A 291 -7.15 -19.91 -15.92
N GLY A 292 -6.20 -20.74 -16.36
CA GLY A 292 -5.03 -21.18 -15.59
C GLY A 292 -3.75 -21.04 -16.42
N GLY A 293 -2.62 -21.42 -15.85
CA GLY A 293 -1.33 -21.35 -16.51
C GLY A 293 -0.88 -19.91 -16.81
N PHE A 294 -0.07 -19.74 -17.85
CA PHE A 294 0.48 -18.41 -18.22
C PHE A 294 -0.60 -17.33 -18.50
N PRO A 295 -1.75 -17.63 -19.12
CA PRO A 295 -2.81 -16.64 -19.34
C PRO A 295 -3.29 -15.93 -18.07
N VAL A 296 -3.38 -16.62 -16.91
CA VAL A 296 -3.83 -15.98 -15.67
C VAL A 296 -2.84 -14.91 -15.20
N ALA A 297 -1.54 -15.15 -15.35
CA ALA A 297 -0.52 -14.16 -15.01
C ALA A 297 -0.57 -12.93 -15.94
N LEU A 298 -0.80 -13.16 -17.25
CA LEU A 298 -0.97 -12.08 -18.22
C LEU A 298 -2.18 -11.20 -17.88
N PHE A 299 -3.34 -11.82 -17.60
CA PHE A 299 -4.55 -11.08 -17.23
C PHE A 299 -4.38 -10.33 -15.90
N ALA A 300 -3.70 -10.93 -14.93
CA ALA A 300 -3.36 -10.26 -13.67
C ALA A 300 -2.44 -9.04 -13.90
N CYS A 301 -1.46 -9.12 -14.80
CA CYS A 301 -0.64 -7.97 -15.20
C CYS A 301 -1.52 -6.85 -15.78
N ILE A 302 -2.40 -7.16 -16.73
CA ILE A 302 -3.24 -6.15 -17.37
C ILE A 302 -4.23 -5.54 -16.35
N LEU A 303 -4.81 -6.36 -15.46
CA LEU A 303 -5.68 -5.90 -14.37
C LEU A 303 -4.94 -4.93 -13.43
N THR A 304 -3.76 -5.30 -12.98
CA THR A 304 -2.95 -4.48 -12.07
C THR A 304 -2.48 -3.19 -12.76
N MET A 305 -2.03 -3.28 -14.04
CA MET A 305 -1.68 -2.11 -14.84
C MET A 305 -2.86 -1.13 -14.96
N SER A 306 -4.04 -1.63 -15.30
CA SER A 306 -5.24 -0.79 -15.44
C SER A 306 -5.60 -0.10 -14.13
N GLY A 307 -5.67 -0.86 -13.02
CA GLY A 307 -6.01 -0.33 -11.70
C GLY A 307 -5.03 0.73 -11.20
N THR A 308 -3.72 0.47 -11.31
CA THR A 308 -2.69 1.41 -10.83
C THR A 308 -2.56 2.64 -11.73
N SER A 309 -2.77 2.52 -13.05
CA SER A 309 -2.81 3.67 -13.97
C SER A 309 -3.99 4.61 -13.76
N ALA A 310 -5.04 4.17 -13.06
CA ALA A 310 -6.17 5.01 -12.68
C ALA A 310 -5.84 6.04 -11.60
N LEU A 311 -4.88 5.73 -10.72
CA LEU A 311 -4.59 6.52 -9.52
C LEU A 311 -4.24 8.00 -9.80
N PRO A 312 -3.41 8.36 -10.79
CA PRO A 312 -3.15 9.76 -11.12
C PRO A 312 -4.42 10.51 -11.53
N THR A 313 -5.21 9.91 -12.42
CA THR A 313 -6.49 10.48 -12.90
C THR A 313 -7.47 10.69 -11.75
N GLU A 314 -7.62 9.71 -10.88
CA GLU A 314 -8.48 9.75 -9.69
C GLU A 314 -8.07 10.87 -8.74
N ASN A 315 -6.76 11.00 -8.46
CA ASN A 315 -6.22 12.05 -7.60
C ASN A 315 -6.45 13.45 -8.18
N ILE A 316 -6.27 13.63 -9.50
CA ILE A 316 -6.54 14.90 -10.18
C ILE A 316 -8.02 15.26 -10.09
N MET A 317 -8.92 14.32 -10.36
CA MET A 317 -10.36 14.55 -10.27
C MET A 317 -10.77 14.92 -8.84
N LEU A 318 -10.30 14.16 -7.85
CA LEU A 318 -10.58 14.42 -6.45
C LEU A 318 -10.10 15.81 -6.01
N SER A 319 -8.86 16.16 -6.37
CA SER A 319 -8.29 17.49 -6.06
C SER A 319 -9.09 18.65 -6.69
N ARG A 320 -9.64 18.45 -7.90
CA ARG A 320 -10.46 19.48 -8.57
C ARG A 320 -11.81 19.71 -7.92
N TYR A 321 -12.40 18.70 -7.30
CA TYR A 321 -13.72 18.81 -6.65
C TYR A 321 -13.62 19.11 -5.16
N ALA A 322 -12.46 18.89 -4.55
CA ALA A 322 -12.22 19.21 -3.15
C ALA A 322 -12.06 20.73 -2.96
N SER A 323 -12.63 21.27 -1.90
CA SER A 323 -12.30 22.64 -1.45
C SER A 323 -10.84 22.75 -1.07
N ASN A 324 -10.20 23.86 -1.42
CA ASN A 324 -8.80 24.13 -1.07
C ASN A 324 -8.53 24.03 0.45
N ASN A 325 -9.50 24.46 1.26
CA ASN A 325 -9.42 24.40 2.73
C ASN A 325 -9.58 23.00 3.31
N HIS A 326 -10.14 22.03 2.54
CA HIS A 326 -10.47 20.69 2.99
C HIS A 326 -9.77 19.58 2.19
N GLN A 327 -8.76 19.89 1.38
CA GLN A 327 -8.07 18.89 0.57
C GLN A 327 -7.49 17.75 1.43
N GLY A 328 -6.82 18.08 2.54
CA GLY A 328 -6.28 17.07 3.45
C GLY A 328 -7.35 16.13 4.01
N LEU A 329 -8.50 16.67 4.41
CA LEU A 329 -9.65 15.88 4.88
C LEU A 329 -10.21 14.99 3.76
N THR A 330 -10.34 15.52 2.55
CA THR A 330 -10.86 14.80 1.38
C THR A 330 -9.96 13.63 1.00
N PHE A 331 -8.65 13.83 0.96
CA PHE A 331 -7.69 12.74 0.72
C PHE A 331 -7.66 11.76 1.89
N GLY A 332 -7.77 12.23 3.13
CA GLY A 332 -7.93 11.38 4.31
C GLY A 332 -9.16 10.48 4.22
N ALA A 333 -10.31 11.03 3.79
CA ALA A 333 -11.54 10.28 3.56
C ALA A 333 -11.37 9.24 2.44
N LYS A 334 -10.67 9.58 1.34
CA LYS A 334 -10.31 8.63 0.28
C LYS A 334 -9.55 7.43 0.85
N PHE A 335 -8.47 7.66 1.61
CA PHE A 335 -7.69 6.57 2.17
C PHE A 335 -8.50 5.74 3.17
N LEU A 336 -9.32 6.39 4.02
CA LEU A 336 -10.21 5.69 4.92
C LEU A 336 -11.15 4.75 4.14
N VAL A 337 -11.83 5.25 3.11
CA VAL A 337 -12.78 4.48 2.30
C VAL A 337 -12.06 3.33 1.56
N THR A 338 -10.89 3.59 0.98
CA THR A 338 -10.13 2.58 0.23
C THR A 338 -9.58 1.48 1.13
N PHE A 339 -9.07 1.81 2.32
CA PHE A 339 -8.54 0.81 3.25
C PHE A 339 -9.64 0.10 4.04
N CYS A 340 -10.76 0.75 4.36
CA CYS A 340 -11.91 0.07 4.98
C CYS A 340 -12.62 -0.90 4.02
N ALA A 341 -12.33 -0.88 2.73
CA ALA A 341 -12.76 -1.92 1.79
C ALA A 341 -12.00 -3.24 1.96
N ALA A 342 -10.77 -3.21 2.52
CA ALA A 342 -9.94 -4.42 2.68
C ALA A 342 -10.59 -5.52 3.53
N PRO A 343 -11.23 -5.24 4.69
CA PRO A 343 -11.93 -6.26 5.46
C PRO A 343 -13.04 -6.97 4.70
N LEU A 344 -13.78 -6.25 3.86
CA LEU A 344 -14.80 -6.87 2.98
C LEU A 344 -14.15 -7.72 1.90
N GLY A 345 -12.99 -7.30 1.38
CA GLY A 345 -12.19 -8.11 0.47
C GLY A 345 -11.75 -9.44 1.09
N VAL A 346 -11.31 -9.42 2.36
CA VAL A 346 -11.02 -10.63 3.13
C VAL A 346 -12.25 -11.52 3.21
N TYR A 347 -13.39 -10.96 3.62
CA TYR A 347 -14.64 -11.72 3.79
C TYR A 347 -15.18 -12.34 2.48
N ILE A 348 -14.98 -11.68 1.33
CA ILE A 348 -15.40 -12.20 0.02
C ILE A 348 -14.54 -13.40 -0.41
N ILE A 349 -13.28 -13.44 0.02
CA ILE A 349 -12.32 -14.49 -0.33
C ILE A 349 -12.47 -15.72 0.59
N THR A 350 -12.81 -15.51 1.84
CA THR A 350 -13.02 -16.58 2.86
C THR A 350 -14.44 -17.15 2.79
#